data_a67f1d8af203e5227c6060b9c9d95b32
#
_entry.id   a67f1d8af203e5227c6060b9c9d95b32
#
_cell.length_a   1.000
_cell.length_b   1.000
_cell.length_c   1.000
_cell.angle_alpha   90.00
_cell.angle_beta   90.00
_cell.angle_gamma   90.00
#
_symmetry.space_group_name_H-M   'P 1'
#
loop_
_entity.id
_entity.type
_entity.pdbx_description
1 polymer ?
#
loop_
_entity_poly.entity_id
_entity_poly.type
_entity_poly.pdbx_seq_one_letter_code
_entity_poly.pdbx_strand_id
1 'polypeptide(L)'
;MDFGKRTLNKAQTRLDILDTVYRLSNSTNFKDLKVKSIAEEIGITEMTFFNYFQKKEDILKYMMGIWALDLLVLQHQQPLTGEVAIRRIFNHSATQMKKHPRLVVNFVASLLTSELDPTANDIEAADRFLLYPDSPELYTLRIPSGNEMLMQHLIEIDPNHDPTAKLLQLASCFYGDIIVAHTADLDLGMLYSNSLDLIFSSGRGEG
;
A
#
# COMPACT_ATOMS: atom_id res chain seq x y z
N MET A 1 -6.82 4.68 24.35
CA MET A 1 -8.16 4.73 23.69
C MET A 1 -8.81 3.38 23.92
N ASP A 2 -10.00 3.32 24.46
CA ASP A 2 -10.71 2.06 24.67
C ASP A 2 -11.75 1.88 23.55
N PHE A 3 -11.61 0.81 22.77
CA PHE A 3 -12.53 0.48 21.68
C PHE A 3 -13.57 -0.51 22.18
N GLY A 4 -14.84 -0.19 22.00
CA GLY A 4 -15.94 -1.10 22.32
C GLY A 4 -15.82 -2.42 21.50
N LYS A 5 -16.27 -3.54 22.10
CA LYS A 5 -16.21 -4.89 21.50
C LYS A 5 -16.74 -4.94 20.06
N ARG A 6 -17.84 -4.21 19.77
CA ARG A 6 -18.43 -4.17 18.42
C ARG A 6 -17.50 -3.55 17.39
N THR A 7 -16.77 -2.48 17.76
CA THR A 7 -15.81 -1.80 16.89
C THR A 7 -14.61 -2.69 16.60
N LEU A 8 -14.07 -3.37 17.63
CA LEU A 8 -12.96 -4.33 17.45
C LEU A 8 -13.38 -5.52 16.59
N ASN A 9 -14.58 -6.07 16.79
CA ASN A 9 -15.08 -7.16 15.95
C ASN A 9 -15.22 -6.73 14.48
N LYS A 10 -15.64 -5.47 14.23
CA LYS A 10 -15.73 -4.91 12.87
C LYS A 10 -14.33 -4.85 12.22
N ALA A 11 -13.35 -4.32 12.93
CA ALA A 11 -11.97 -4.24 12.46
C ALA A 11 -11.39 -5.64 12.21
N GLN A 12 -11.56 -6.57 13.15
CA GLN A 12 -11.09 -7.94 12.99
C GLN A 12 -11.69 -8.61 11.75
N THR A 13 -13.00 -8.45 11.51
CA THR A 13 -13.64 -9.02 10.31
C THR A 13 -13.05 -8.46 9.01
N ARG A 14 -12.69 -7.16 8.94
CA ARG A 14 -12.00 -6.61 7.76
C ARG A 14 -10.63 -7.26 7.54
N LEU A 15 -9.87 -7.44 8.62
CA LEU A 15 -8.57 -8.12 8.55
C LEU A 15 -8.72 -9.59 8.15
N ASP A 16 -9.70 -10.30 8.68
CA ASP A 16 -10.00 -11.70 8.32
C ASP A 16 -10.39 -11.84 6.85
N ILE A 17 -11.17 -10.88 6.31
CA ILE A 17 -11.50 -10.82 4.88
C ILE A 17 -10.23 -10.65 4.04
N LEU A 18 -9.37 -9.71 4.41
CA LEU A 18 -8.11 -9.46 3.69
C LEU A 18 -7.19 -10.67 3.73
N ASP A 19 -7.00 -11.28 4.90
CA ASP A 19 -6.17 -12.49 5.06
C ASP A 19 -6.69 -13.65 4.20
N THR A 20 -8.01 -13.83 4.17
CA THR A 20 -8.65 -14.81 3.30
C THR A 20 -8.39 -14.53 1.81
N VAL A 21 -8.46 -13.27 1.39
CA VAL A 21 -8.13 -12.88 0.02
C VAL A 21 -6.65 -13.14 -0.29
N TYR A 22 -5.73 -12.86 0.63
CA TYR A 22 -4.33 -13.22 0.47
C TYR A 22 -4.14 -14.72 0.22
N ARG A 23 -4.79 -15.55 1.01
CA ARG A 23 -4.72 -17.00 0.92
C ARG A 23 -5.31 -17.55 -0.38
N LEU A 24 -6.50 -17.12 -0.74
CA LEU A 24 -7.20 -17.59 -1.95
C LEU A 24 -6.52 -17.09 -3.23
N SER A 25 -5.88 -15.92 -3.22
CA SER A 25 -5.17 -15.35 -4.37
C SER A 25 -3.88 -16.07 -4.73
N ASN A 26 -3.39 -16.98 -3.90
CA ASN A 26 -2.27 -17.85 -4.24
C ASN A 26 -2.63 -18.86 -5.36
N SER A 27 -3.88 -19.28 -5.42
CA SER A 27 -4.36 -20.30 -6.39
C SER A 27 -5.34 -19.75 -7.43
N THR A 28 -6.02 -18.64 -7.12
CA THR A 28 -7.09 -18.09 -7.96
C THR A 28 -6.79 -16.61 -8.27
N ASN A 29 -7.00 -16.16 -9.51
CA ASN A 29 -6.88 -14.75 -9.82
C ASN A 29 -7.92 -13.94 -9.04
N PHE A 30 -7.54 -12.75 -8.57
CA PHE A 30 -8.45 -11.89 -7.81
C PHE A 30 -9.76 -11.57 -8.58
N LYS A 31 -9.70 -11.39 -9.91
CA LYS A 31 -10.90 -11.18 -10.74
C LYS A 31 -11.89 -12.33 -10.66
N ASP A 32 -11.41 -13.55 -10.56
CA ASP A 32 -12.20 -14.77 -10.54
C ASP A 32 -12.69 -15.16 -9.13
N LEU A 33 -12.12 -14.53 -8.08
CA LEU A 33 -12.56 -14.71 -6.70
C LEU A 33 -13.99 -14.21 -6.53
N LYS A 34 -14.87 -15.11 -6.08
CA LYS A 34 -16.26 -14.76 -5.76
C LYS A 34 -16.37 -14.31 -4.30
N VAL A 35 -17.12 -13.23 -4.07
CA VAL A 35 -17.42 -12.74 -2.70
C VAL A 35 -18.02 -13.86 -1.85
N LYS A 36 -18.87 -14.71 -2.44
CA LYS A 36 -19.44 -15.89 -1.79
C LYS A 36 -18.35 -16.80 -1.17
N SER A 37 -17.31 -17.12 -1.94
CA SER A 37 -16.22 -18.00 -1.45
C SER A 37 -15.42 -17.36 -0.32
N ILE A 38 -15.20 -16.04 -0.37
CA ILE A 38 -14.53 -15.29 0.71
C ILE A 38 -15.39 -15.31 1.96
N ALA A 39 -16.69 -15.04 1.83
CA ALA A 39 -17.63 -14.99 2.93
C ALA A 39 -17.81 -16.35 3.62
N GLU A 40 -17.96 -17.43 2.84
CA GLU A 40 -18.08 -18.81 3.35
C GLU A 40 -16.85 -19.22 4.17
N GLU A 41 -15.65 -18.86 3.71
CA GLU A 41 -14.40 -19.24 4.37
C GLU A 41 -14.26 -18.67 5.80
N ILE A 42 -14.79 -17.48 6.04
CA ILE A 42 -14.77 -16.81 7.37
C ILE A 42 -16.11 -16.90 8.11
N GLY A 43 -17.08 -17.65 7.58
CA GLY A 43 -18.35 -17.92 8.24
C GLY A 43 -19.31 -16.71 8.30
N ILE A 44 -19.27 -15.83 7.30
CA ILE A 44 -20.20 -14.69 7.18
C ILE A 44 -21.08 -14.83 5.92
N THR A 45 -22.13 -14.01 5.81
CA THR A 45 -22.94 -13.92 4.59
C THR A 45 -22.33 -12.92 3.60
N GLU A 46 -22.67 -13.03 2.29
CA GLU A 46 -22.30 -12.02 1.29
C GLU A 46 -22.84 -10.63 1.65
N MET A 47 -24.05 -10.55 2.22
CA MET A 47 -24.60 -9.29 2.72
C MET A 47 -23.72 -8.69 3.83
N THR A 48 -23.21 -9.52 4.73
CA THR A 48 -22.29 -9.09 5.77
C THR A 48 -20.98 -8.60 5.18
N PHE A 49 -20.43 -9.28 4.16
CA PHE A 49 -19.25 -8.82 3.44
C PHE A 49 -19.46 -7.40 2.87
N PHE A 50 -20.60 -7.14 2.19
CA PHE A 50 -20.90 -5.84 1.61
C PHE A 50 -21.15 -4.72 2.64
N ASN A 51 -21.36 -5.05 3.91
CA ASN A 51 -21.36 -4.06 5.00
C ASN A 51 -19.94 -3.58 5.35
N TYR A 52 -18.89 -4.29 4.96
CA TYR A 52 -17.48 -3.94 5.18
C TYR A 52 -16.83 -3.34 3.94
N PHE A 53 -17.11 -3.90 2.77
CA PHE A 53 -16.56 -3.47 1.49
C PHE A 53 -17.71 -3.37 0.48
N GLN A 54 -17.97 -2.16 -0.05
CA GLN A 54 -19.09 -1.91 -0.97
C GLN A 54 -18.95 -2.72 -2.27
N LYS A 55 -17.70 -2.95 -2.69
CA LYS A 55 -17.33 -3.80 -3.83
C LYS A 55 -16.08 -4.61 -3.48
N LYS A 56 -15.85 -5.69 -4.21
CA LYS A 56 -14.70 -6.58 -3.97
C LYS A 56 -13.37 -5.83 -4.11
N GLU A 57 -13.28 -4.91 -5.05
CA GLU A 57 -12.10 -4.10 -5.33
C GLU A 57 -11.68 -3.20 -4.16
N ASP A 58 -12.59 -2.84 -3.26
CA ASP A 58 -12.27 -2.04 -2.06
C ASP A 58 -11.31 -2.78 -1.11
N ILE A 59 -11.20 -4.12 -1.23
CA ILE A 59 -10.20 -4.90 -0.48
C ILE A 59 -8.78 -4.52 -0.92
N LEU A 60 -8.57 -4.28 -2.22
CA LEU A 60 -7.25 -3.86 -2.74
C LEU A 60 -6.87 -2.48 -2.21
N LYS A 61 -7.86 -1.60 -2.08
CA LYS A 61 -7.70 -0.28 -1.46
C LYS A 61 -7.34 -0.39 0.02
N TYR A 62 -8.06 -1.25 0.76
CA TYR A 62 -7.78 -1.54 2.17
C TYR A 62 -6.37 -2.12 2.36
N MET A 63 -5.96 -3.05 1.49
CA MET A 63 -4.59 -3.59 1.44
C MET A 63 -3.55 -2.47 1.28
N MET A 64 -3.77 -1.54 0.36
CA MET A 64 -2.86 -0.41 0.15
C MET A 64 -2.87 0.58 1.31
N GLY A 65 -4.01 0.73 1.98
CA GLY A 65 -4.10 1.51 3.21
C GLY A 65 -3.25 0.92 4.35
N ILE A 66 -3.25 -0.40 4.52
CA ILE A 66 -2.38 -1.08 5.49
C ILE A 66 -0.90 -0.88 5.10
N TRP A 67 -0.54 -1.03 3.82
CA TRP A 67 0.81 -0.74 3.35
C TRP A 67 1.25 0.70 3.67
N ALA A 68 0.38 1.69 3.47
CA ALA A 68 0.68 3.08 3.80
C ALA A 68 0.80 3.29 5.33
N LEU A 69 -0.01 2.57 6.12
CA LEU A 69 0.13 2.55 7.58
C LEU A 69 1.48 1.95 8.01
N ASP A 70 1.91 0.85 7.41
CA ASP A 70 3.22 0.23 7.69
C ASP A 70 4.36 1.22 7.45
N LEU A 71 4.31 1.99 6.35
CA LEU A 71 5.29 3.04 6.06
C LEU A 71 5.27 4.17 7.09
N LEU A 72 4.07 4.58 7.52
CA LEU A 72 3.93 5.59 8.59
C LEU A 72 4.55 5.11 9.89
N VAL A 73 4.30 3.85 10.28
CA VAL A 73 4.90 3.23 11.47
C VAL A 73 6.41 3.20 11.36
N LEU A 74 6.95 2.74 10.24
CA LEU A 74 8.40 2.72 9.99
C LEU A 74 9.01 4.12 10.08
N GLN A 75 8.34 5.13 9.52
CA GLN A 75 8.81 6.51 9.58
C GLN A 75 8.77 7.05 11.00
N HIS A 76 7.77 6.67 11.79
CA HIS A 76 7.66 7.08 13.18
C HIS A 76 8.75 6.44 14.06
N GLN A 77 8.98 5.13 13.89
CA GLN A 77 9.96 4.37 14.69
C GLN A 77 11.41 4.69 14.32
N GLN A 78 11.68 4.91 13.04
CA GLN A 78 13.01 5.17 12.49
C GLN A 78 12.93 6.30 11.45
N PRO A 79 12.87 7.55 11.89
CA PRO A 79 12.76 8.69 10.97
C PRO A 79 13.93 8.74 10.00
N LEU A 80 13.62 8.83 8.71
CA LEU A 80 14.57 9.08 7.62
C LEU A 80 14.05 10.24 6.78
N THR A 81 14.96 10.93 6.10
CA THR A 81 14.65 12.08 5.26
C THR A 81 15.24 11.95 3.86
N GLY A 82 14.70 12.71 2.92
CA GLY A 82 15.25 12.85 1.59
C GLY A 82 15.35 11.54 0.81
N GLU A 83 16.45 11.37 0.05
CA GLU A 83 16.67 10.21 -0.81
C GLU A 83 16.65 8.88 -0.04
N VAL A 84 17.22 8.85 1.16
CA VAL A 84 17.27 7.63 1.98
C VAL A 84 15.86 7.17 2.38
N ALA A 85 14.98 8.10 2.71
CA ALA A 85 13.57 7.80 3.00
C ALA A 85 12.83 7.29 1.76
N ILE A 86 13.05 7.90 0.59
CA ILE A 86 12.46 7.44 -0.69
C ILE A 86 12.92 6.01 -0.99
N ARG A 87 14.21 5.72 -0.88
CA ARG A 87 14.75 4.37 -1.07
C ARG A 87 14.12 3.36 -0.11
N ARG A 88 13.90 3.75 1.16
CA ARG A 88 13.21 2.87 2.13
C ARG A 88 11.77 2.60 1.73
N ILE A 89 11.02 3.60 1.24
CA ILE A 89 9.65 3.43 0.74
C ILE A 89 9.63 2.36 -0.37
N PHE A 90 10.49 2.47 -1.36
CA PHE A 90 10.56 1.52 -2.47
C PHE A 90 10.98 0.11 -2.02
N ASN A 91 12.02 -0.01 -1.18
CA ASN A 91 12.50 -1.30 -0.67
C ASN A 91 11.45 -2.00 0.21
N HIS A 92 10.78 -1.24 1.09
CA HIS A 92 9.70 -1.79 1.91
C HIS A 92 8.55 -2.26 1.02
N SER A 93 8.17 -1.46 0.02
CA SER A 93 7.13 -1.81 -0.94
C SER A 93 7.48 -3.10 -1.69
N ALA A 94 8.70 -3.23 -2.22
CA ALA A 94 9.14 -4.46 -2.90
C ALA A 94 9.02 -5.68 -1.97
N THR A 95 9.42 -5.53 -0.71
CA THR A 95 9.35 -6.60 0.29
C THR A 95 7.91 -7.03 0.58
N GLN A 96 6.99 -6.10 0.74
CA GLN A 96 5.58 -6.41 1.00
C GLN A 96 4.90 -6.99 -0.26
N MET A 97 5.13 -6.39 -1.42
CA MET A 97 4.53 -6.80 -2.69
C MET A 97 4.97 -8.19 -3.14
N LYS A 98 6.19 -8.61 -2.77
CA LYS A 98 6.70 -9.96 -3.03
C LYS A 98 5.88 -11.05 -2.32
N LYS A 99 5.19 -10.73 -1.24
CA LYS A 99 4.32 -11.69 -0.52
C LYS A 99 3.06 -12.03 -1.31
N HIS A 100 2.52 -11.05 -2.08
CA HIS A 100 1.24 -11.18 -2.77
C HIS A 100 1.29 -10.56 -4.19
N PRO A 101 2.19 -11.00 -5.08
CA PRO A 101 2.48 -10.32 -6.36
C PRO A 101 1.25 -10.25 -7.26
N ARG A 102 0.39 -11.27 -7.26
CA ARG A 102 -0.84 -11.29 -8.08
C ARG A 102 -1.84 -10.21 -7.64
N LEU A 103 -1.97 -9.96 -6.33
CA LEU A 103 -2.88 -8.90 -5.83
C LEU A 103 -2.36 -7.51 -6.18
N VAL A 104 -1.05 -7.31 -6.12
CA VAL A 104 -0.41 -6.05 -6.49
C VAL A 104 -0.65 -5.71 -7.97
N VAL A 105 -0.52 -6.70 -8.86
CA VAL A 105 -0.82 -6.51 -10.29
C VAL A 105 -2.30 -6.19 -10.51
N ASN A 106 -3.22 -6.85 -9.79
CA ASN A 106 -4.65 -6.51 -9.86
C ASN A 106 -4.94 -5.11 -9.32
N PHE A 107 -4.25 -4.67 -8.28
CA PHE A 107 -4.34 -3.29 -7.79
C PHE A 107 -3.92 -2.30 -8.87
N VAL A 108 -2.76 -2.48 -9.51
CA VAL A 108 -2.30 -1.62 -10.61
C VAL A 108 -3.30 -1.62 -11.77
N ALA A 109 -3.83 -2.78 -12.14
CA ALA A 109 -4.85 -2.89 -13.18
C ALA A 109 -6.14 -2.12 -12.82
N SER A 110 -6.55 -2.16 -11.55
CA SER A 110 -7.74 -1.43 -11.07
C SER A 110 -7.54 0.10 -11.07
N LEU A 111 -6.31 0.58 -10.88
CA LEU A 111 -6.00 2.01 -11.05
C LEU A 111 -6.19 2.47 -12.50
N LEU A 112 -5.79 1.63 -13.47
CA LEU A 112 -5.92 1.94 -14.91
C LEU A 112 -7.37 1.98 -15.37
N THR A 113 -8.26 1.22 -14.72
CA THR A 113 -9.71 1.19 -15.04
C THR A 113 -10.52 2.22 -14.24
N SER A 114 -9.85 3.07 -13.44
CA SER A 114 -10.48 4.07 -12.56
C SER A 114 -11.48 3.48 -11.56
N GLU A 115 -11.35 2.20 -11.23
CA GLU A 115 -12.18 1.51 -10.24
C GLU A 115 -11.78 1.85 -8.81
N LEU A 116 -10.56 2.35 -8.62
CA LEU A 116 -10.00 2.71 -7.32
C LEU A 116 -9.54 4.17 -7.29
N ASP A 117 -9.82 4.84 -6.18
CA ASP A 117 -9.17 6.10 -5.82
C ASP A 117 -7.95 5.79 -4.94
N PRO A 118 -6.72 6.03 -5.43
CA PRO A 118 -5.49 5.71 -4.70
C PRO A 118 -5.26 6.62 -3.49
N THR A 119 -6.02 7.72 -3.36
CA THR A 119 -5.83 8.71 -2.28
C THR A 119 -6.65 8.40 -1.04
N ALA A 120 -7.67 7.54 -1.14
CA ALA A 120 -8.56 7.25 -0.04
C ALA A 120 -8.01 6.09 0.82
N ASN A 121 -7.63 6.39 2.05
CA ASN A 121 -7.20 5.42 3.05
C ASN A 121 -8.34 5.16 4.05
N ASP A 122 -8.94 3.98 3.98
CA ASP A 122 -10.07 3.58 4.83
C ASP A 122 -9.65 2.79 6.09
N ILE A 123 -8.42 2.99 6.58
CA ILE A 123 -7.92 2.31 7.78
C ILE A 123 -8.40 3.06 9.03
N GLU A 124 -9.39 2.50 9.70
CA GLU A 124 -9.96 3.07 10.92
C GLU A 124 -9.01 2.90 12.12
N ALA A 125 -9.20 3.71 13.16
CA ALA A 125 -8.39 3.64 14.39
C ALA A 125 -8.40 2.25 15.05
N ALA A 126 -9.49 1.51 14.96
CA ALA A 126 -9.60 0.16 15.48
C ALA A 126 -8.78 -0.87 14.69
N ASP A 127 -8.64 -0.70 13.37
CA ASP A 127 -7.75 -1.53 12.55
C ASP A 127 -6.30 -1.32 12.98
N ARG A 128 -5.91 -0.05 13.17
CA ARG A 128 -4.56 0.33 13.60
C ARG A 128 -4.24 -0.21 14.99
N PHE A 129 -5.23 -0.19 15.89
CA PHE A 129 -5.09 -0.81 17.22
C PHE A 129 -4.82 -2.31 17.12
N LEU A 130 -5.53 -3.04 16.25
CA LEU A 130 -5.30 -4.47 16.08
C LEU A 130 -3.97 -4.79 15.41
N LEU A 131 -3.53 -3.97 14.44
CA LEU A 131 -2.27 -4.15 13.72
C LEU A 131 -1.04 -3.70 14.54
N TYR A 132 -1.18 -2.62 15.32
CA TYR A 132 -0.10 -1.97 16.07
C TYR A 132 -0.56 -1.57 17.47
N PRO A 133 -0.87 -2.54 18.38
CA PRO A 133 -1.45 -2.26 19.69
C PRO A 133 -0.52 -1.42 20.58
N ASP A 134 0.79 -1.50 20.36
CA ASP A 134 1.81 -0.80 21.15
C ASP A 134 2.13 0.61 20.63
N SER A 135 1.38 1.12 19.65
CA SER A 135 1.62 2.44 19.02
C SER A 135 0.36 3.32 19.04
N PRO A 136 -0.18 3.66 20.23
CA PRO A 136 -1.45 4.39 20.35
C PRO A 136 -1.45 5.78 19.72
N GLU A 137 -0.29 6.41 19.58
CA GLU A 137 -0.10 7.70 18.92
C GLU A 137 -0.49 7.65 17.43
N LEU A 138 -0.37 6.49 16.79
CA LEU A 138 -0.69 6.31 15.38
C LEU A 138 -2.19 6.21 15.07
N TYR A 139 -3.04 5.96 16.09
CA TYR A 139 -4.46 5.68 15.86
C TYR A 139 -5.24 6.88 15.29
N THR A 140 -4.78 8.09 15.57
CA THR A 140 -5.42 9.34 15.15
C THR A 140 -4.64 10.10 14.08
N LEU A 141 -3.42 9.68 13.77
CA LEU A 141 -2.63 10.35 12.74
C LEU A 141 -3.25 10.15 11.35
N ARG A 142 -3.17 11.19 10.53
CA ARG A 142 -3.51 11.05 9.12
C ARG A 142 -2.48 10.14 8.44
N ILE A 143 -2.95 9.13 7.72
CA ILE A 143 -2.09 8.31 6.86
C ILE A 143 -1.92 9.06 5.54
N PRO A 144 -0.72 9.51 5.17
CA PRO A 144 -0.49 10.14 3.89
C PRO A 144 -0.53 9.11 2.76
N SER A 145 -0.93 9.52 1.57
CA SER A 145 -0.80 8.70 0.37
C SER A 145 0.68 8.48 0.00
N GLY A 146 0.98 7.47 -0.81
CA GLY A 146 2.34 7.22 -1.28
C GLY A 146 2.97 8.44 -1.98
N ASN A 147 2.17 9.14 -2.80
CA ASN A 147 2.63 10.38 -3.47
C ASN A 147 2.92 11.51 -2.48
N GLU A 148 2.12 11.67 -1.43
CA GLU A 148 2.38 12.67 -0.40
C GLU A 148 3.66 12.34 0.39
N MET A 149 3.91 11.08 0.69
CA MET A 149 5.16 10.64 1.35
C MET A 149 6.38 10.96 0.47
N LEU A 150 6.31 10.63 -0.82
CA LEU A 150 7.39 10.91 -1.77
C LEU A 150 7.60 12.42 -1.94
N MET A 151 6.51 13.20 -2.08
CA MET A 151 6.54 14.65 -2.22
C MET A 151 7.26 15.31 -1.03
N GLN A 152 6.91 14.90 0.19
CA GLN A 152 7.55 15.43 1.40
C GLN A 152 9.07 15.25 1.34
N HIS A 153 9.55 14.04 1.02
CA HIS A 153 10.98 13.75 0.98
C HIS A 153 11.70 14.40 -0.19
N LEU A 154 11.02 14.66 -1.31
CA LEU A 154 11.58 15.44 -2.42
C LEU A 154 11.79 16.89 -2.04
N ILE A 155 10.85 17.50 -1.31
CA ILE A 155 10.99 18.88 -0.77
C ILE A 155 12.16 18.96 0.22
N GLU A 156 12.39 17.91 1.02
CA GLU A 156 13.54 17.85 1.93
C GLU A 156 14.89 17.79 1.19
N ILE A 157 14.93 17.21 -0.01
CA ILE A 157 16.15 17.14 -0.85
C ILE A 157 16.46 18.52 -1.45
N ASP A 158 15.45 19.18 -2.00
CA ASP A 158 15.60 20.50 -2.64
C ASP A 158 14.36 21.37 -2.40
N PRO A 159 14.39 22.20 -1.33
CA PRO A 159 13.26 23.04 -0.96
C PRO A 159 12.97 24.19 -1.96
N ASN A 160 13.91 24.49 -2.87
CA ASN A 160 13.81 25.64 -3.76
C ASN A 160 13.31 25.31 -5.17
N HIS A 161 13.22 24.02 -5.50
CA HIS A 161 12.73 23.55 -6.81
C HIS A 161 11.39 22.85 -6.70
N ASP A 162 10.57 22.99 -7.76
CA ASP A 162 9.31 22.26 -7.85
C ASP A 162 9.58 20.74 -7.99
N PRO A 163 9.17 19.92 -7.03
CA PRO A 163 9.43 18.49 -7.04
C PRO A 163 8.51 17.69 -7.98
N THR A 164 7.54 18.34 -8.64
CA THR A 164 6.48 17.67 -9.41
C THR A 164 7.01 16.74 -10.50
N ALA A 165 7.99 17.20 -11.28
CA ALA A 165 8.58 16.39 -12.36
C ALA A 165 9.26 15.12 -11.80
N LYS A 166 10.00 15.25 -10.70
CA LYS A 166 10.69 14.13 -10.05
C LYS A 166 9.70 13.18 -9.38
N LEU A 167 8.61 13.70 -8.79
CA LEU A 167 7.52 12.89 -8.27
C LEU A 167 6.88 12.03 -9.38
N LEU A 168 6.60 12.62 -10.54
CA LEU A 168 6.05 11.88 -11.68
C LEU A 168 6.99 10.78 -12.17
N GLN A 169 8.31 11.04 -12.20
CA GLN A 169 9.31 10.01 -12.52
C GLN A 169 9.28 8.86 -11.50
N LEU A 170 9.29 9.18 -10.20
CA LEU A 170 9.22 8.18 -9.13
C LEU A 170 7.93 7.36 -9.22
N ALA A 171 6.78 7.99 -9.42
CA ALA A 171 5.51 7.31 -9.57
C ALA A 171 5.49 6.41 -10.82
N SER A 172 6.04 6.89 -11.95
CA SER A 172 6.16 6.10 -13.18
C SER A 172 7.04 4.87 -12.98
N CYS A 173 8.19 5.01 -12.33
CA CYS A 173 9.06 3.88 -11.99
C CYS A 173 8.37 2.93 -11.02
N PHE A 174 7.69 3.45 -9.98
CA PHE A 174 7.02 2.62 -8.99
C PHE A 174 6.02 1.66 -9.63
N TYR A 175 5.12 2.15 -10.46
CA TYR A 175 4.12 1.32 -11.13
C TYR A 175 4.68 0.55 -12.34
N GLY A 176 5.58 1.16 -13.09
CA GLY A 176 6.22 0.55 -14.26
C GLY A 176 7.06 -0.66 -13.89
N ASP A 177 7.88 -0.55 -12.85
CA ASP A 177 8.73 -1.64 -12.37
C ASP A 177 7.91 -2.83 -11.84
N ILE A 178 6.73 -2.59 -11.23
CA ILE A 178 5.80 -3.66 -10.85
C ILE A 178 5.36 -4.46 -12.09
N ILE A 179 5.00 -3.78 -13.18
CA ILE A 179 4.57 -4.42 -14.42
C ILE A 179 5.73 -5.21 -15.03
N VAL A 180 6.91 -4.61 -15.10
CA VAL A 180 8.11 -5.25 -15.65
C VAL A 180 8.53 -6.46 -14.80
N ALA A 181 8.57 -6.32 -13.47
CA ALA A 181 8.87 -7.43 -12.56
C ALA A 181 7.95 -8.62 -12.81
N HIS A 182 6.64 -8.35 -12.95
CA HIS A 182 5.66 -9.40 -13.15
C HIS A 182 5.75 -10.05 -14.54
N THR A 183 5.96 -9.27 -15.61
CA THR A 183 5.92 -9.77 -16.99
C THR A 183 7.25 -10.45 -17.41
N ALA A 184 8.37 -10.03 -16.85
CA ALA A 184 9.68 -10.54 -17.15
C ALA A 184 10.26 -11.48 -16.07
N ASP A 185 9.48 -11.78 -15.01
CA ASP A 185 9.89 -12.59 -13.85
C ASP A 185 11.19 -12.09 -13.19
N LEU A 186 11.25 -10.76 -12.96
CA LEU A 186 12.41 -10.10 -12.37
C LEU A 186 12.15 -9.72 -10.90
N ASP A 187 13.23 -9.56 -10.13
CA ASP A 187 13.14 -9.08 -8.74
C ASP A 187 12.79 -7.58 -8.70
N LEU A 188 11.66 -7.26 -8.10
CA LEU A 188 11.16 -5.89 -7.99
C LEU A 188 12.10 -4.97 -7.20
N GLY A 189 12.76 -5.50 -6.14
CA GLY A 189 13.70 -4.72 -5.35
C GLY A 189 14.93 -4.30 -6.17
N MET A 190 15.41 -5.18 -7.03
CA MET A 190 16.51 -4.88 -7.96
C MET A 190 16.08 -3.80 -8.97
N LEU A 191 14.88 -3.92 -9.57
CA LEU A 191 14.37 -2.92 -10.51
C LEU A 191 14.25 -1.55 -9.84
N TYR A 192 13.64 -1.50 -8.66
CA TYR A 192 13.51 -0.26 -7.89
C TYR A 192 14.86 0.37 -7.56
N SER A 193 15.86 -0.42 -7.14
CA SER A 193 17.21 0.10 -6.87
C SER A 193 17.81 0.74 -8.11
N ASN A 194 17.75 0.05 -9.26
CA ASN A 194 18.29 0.55 -10.51
C ASN A 194 17.59 1.83 -10.99
N SER A 195 16.24 1.87 -10.91
CA SER A 195 15.45 3.04 -11.30
C SER A 195 15.78 4.26 -10.42
N LEU A 196 15.91 4.05 -9.10
CA LEU A 196 16.26 5.12 -8.17
C LEU A 196 17.70 5.62 -8.40
N ASP A 197 18.64 4.72 -8.69
CA ASP A 197 20.02 5.12 -9.01
C ASP A 197 20.05 6.01 -10.26
N LEU A 198 19.30 5.68 -11.30
CA LEU A 198 19.18 6.52 -12.50
C LEU A 198 18.55 7.90 -12.19
N ILE A 199 17.47 7.94 -11.42
CA ILE A 199 16.77 9.19 -11.08
C ILE A 199 17.64 10.12 -10.23
N PHE A 200 18.40 9.58 -9.28
CA PHE A 200 19.20 10.40 -8.36
C PHE A 200 20.64 10.65 -8.85
N SER A 201 21.17 9.84 -9.79
CA SER A 201 22.48 10.13 -10.40
C SER A 201 22.42 11.25 -11.44
N SER A 202 21.31 11.37 -12.15
CA SER A 202 21.12 12.42 -13.19
C SER A 202 21.15 13.84 -12.65
N GLY A 203 20.97 14.06 -11.34
CA GLY A 203 21.03 15.37 -10.70
C GLY A 203 22.42 15.77 -10.17
N ARG A 204 23.44 14.89 -10.27
CA ARG A 204 24.80 15.17 -9.75
C ARG A 204 25.77 15.72 -10.82
N GLY A 205 25.32 15.93 -12.04
CA GLY A 205 26.15 16.31 -13.19
C GLY A 205 26.10 17.76 -13.63
N GLU A 206 25.35 18.64 -12.97
CA GLU A 206 25.27 20.07 -13.29
C GLU A 206 25.64 20.92 -12.06
N GLY A 207 26.89 20.83 -11.66
CA GLY A 207 27.48 21.66 -10.61
C GLY A 207 28.84 22.16 -11.03
#